data_73806478b6aa953433b3da16cb86d194
#
_entry.id   73806478b6aa953433b3da16cb86d194
#
_cell.length_a   1.000
_cell.length_b   1.000
_cell.length_c   1.000
_cell.angle_alpha   90.00
_cell.angle_beta   90.00
_cell.angle_gamma   90.00
#
_symmetry.space_group_name_H-M   'P 1'
#
loop_
_entity.id
_entity.type
_entity.pdbx_description
1 polymer ?
#
loop_
_entity_poly.entity_id
_entity_poly.type
_entity_poly.pdbx_seq_one_letter_code
_entity_poly.pdbx_strand_id
1 'polypeptide(L)'
;GNVTVYDMTMGTSQMLSCMEERIHELNEDIEVTCFGQEFNPSTFAIAKADMMIRGGDPNNMRFGDTLSDDQFKGFTFKYCISNPPFGIDWKREQKAVEAEAKLGELGRFAPGLPKISDGQQLFVLNGLSKLAPDGRMAIIQNGSPLFSGDAGSGPSNIRQYILENDWLDAIIQLSTDQFMNTGISTYIWILSKDKPAYRAGKVQLIDASHCYEQRRKSIGTKRNDITDLCRSLIVEAYGEYKNDAVYGDKDGIYCHSKIFGSEEFGYNKIVVERPQRNENGEIILKKGKPVADKNLRDTENVPLVQDIDRYFEREVLPYAPDAWIDKSKTKVGYEIPMTRYFYEYQPPEPVDDIVKRIKKLESEISESLNALFHKENEL
;
A
#
# COMPACT_ATOMS: atom_id res chain seq x y z
N GLY A 1 -26.56 -18.60 -8.70
CA GLY A 1 -26.10 -17.46 -9.50
C GLY A 1 -24.71 -17.69 -10.03
N ASN A 2 -24.35 -17.06 -11.15
CA ASN A 2 -22.99 -17.17 -11.71
C ASN A 2 -22.12 -16.01 -11.19
N VAL A 3 -20.91 -16.33 -10.72
CA VAL A 3 -19.91 -15.38 -10.22
C VAL A 3 -18.65 -15.48 -11.08
N THR A 4 -18.16 -14.33 -11.54
CA THR A 4 -16.93 -14.25 -12.33
C THR A 4 -15.77 -13.80 -11.45
N VAL A 5 -14.63 -14.50 -11.57
CA VAL A 5 -13.38 -14.19 -10.86
C VAL A 5 -12.27 -13.97 -11.89
N TYR A 6 -11.50 -12.91 -11.73
CA TYR A 6 -10.42 -12.55 -12.64
C TYR A 6 -9.09 -12.37 -11.90
N ASP A 7 -8.05 -12.98 -12.44
CA ASP A 7 -6.66 -12.71 -12.03
C ASP A 7 -5.84 -12.21 -13.23
N MET A 8 -5.41 -10.96 -13.14
CA MET A 8 -4.67 -10.28 -14.21
C MET A 8 -3.20 -10.72 -14.33
N THR A 9 -2.68 -11.42 -13.32
CA THR A 9 -1.32 -11.95 -13.25
C THR A 9 -1.35 -13.36 -12.67
N MET A 10 -2.14 -14.22 -13.31
CA MET A 10 -2.60 -15.48 -12.72
C MET A 10 -1.49 -16.48 -12.39
N GLY A 11 -0.29 -16.31 -12.93
CA GLY A 11 0.77 -17.29 -12.73
C GLY A 11 0.31 -18.68 -13.16
N THR A 12 0.38 -19.64 -12.24
CA THR A 12 -0.11 -21.01 -12.42
C THR A 12 -1.59 -21.19 -12.04
N SER A 13 -2.34 -20.09 -11.87
CA SER A 13 -3.78 -20.04 -11.51
C SER A 13 -4.17 -20.50 -10.09
N GLN A 14 -3.22 -20.64 -9.17
CA GLN A 14 -3.51 -21.14 -7.82
C GLN A 14 -4.43 -20.21 -7.02
N MET A 15 -4.31 -18.90 -7.17
CA MET A 15 -5.21 -17.97 -6.49
C MET A 15 -6.64 -18.07 -7.00
N LEU A 16 -6.83 -18.30 -8.30
CA LEU A 16 -8.15 -18.57 -8.88
C LEU A 16 -8.75 -19.85 -8.30
N SER A 17 -7.95 -20.92 -8.18
CA SER A 17 -8.37 -22.19 -7.56
C SER A 17 -8.84 -22.00 -6.13
N CYS A 18 -8.02 -21.34 -5.30
CA CYS A 18 -8.37 -21.07 -3.90
C CYS A 18 -9.63 -20.20 -3.77
N MET A 19 -9.83 -19.25 -4.67
CA MET A 19 -11.02 -18.40 -4.65
C MET A 19 -12.27 -19.17 -5.03
N GLU A 20 -12.22 -20.02 -6.05
CA GLU A 20 -13.31 -20.91 -6.46
C GLU A 20 -13.69 -21.87 -5.34
N GLU A 21 -12.72 -22.57 -4.75
CA GLU A 21 -12.92 -23.44 -3.60
C GLU A 21 -13.60 -22.70 -2.45
N ARG A 22 -13.10 -21.51 -2.12
CA ARG A 22 -13.66 -20.71 -1.03
C ARG A 22 -15.09 -20.26 -1.29
N ILE A 23 -15.44 -19.90 -2.51
CA ILE A 23 -16.82 -19.55 -2.88
C ILE A 23 -17.74 -20.77 -2.71
N HIS A 24 -17.31 -21.94 -3.17
CA HIS A 24 -18.08 -23.18 -3.03
C HIS A 24 -18.25 -23.62 -1.57
N GLU A 25 -17.23 -23.44 -0.72
CA GLU A 25 -17.35 -23.67 0.73
C GLU A 25 -18.41 -22.78 1.38
N LEU A 26 -18.59 -21.55 0.89
CA LEU A 26 -19.59 -20.63 1.41
C LEU A 26 -20.98 -20.89 0.86
N ASN A 27 -21.08 -21.32 -0.40
CA ASN A 27 -22.33 -21.69 -1.04
C ASN A 27 -22.07 -22.57 -2.27
N GLU A 28 -22.38 -23.86 -2.16
CA GLU A 28 -22.18 -24.87 -3.21
C GLU A 28 -23.00 -24.61 -4.47
N ASP A 29 -24.13 -23.88 -4.37
CA ASP A 29 -25.04 -23.60 -5.50
C ASP A 29 -24.54 -22.45 -6.40
N ILE A 30 -23.43 -21.82 -6.07
CA ILE A 30 -22.84 -20.75 -6.88
C ILE A 30 -21.95 -21.35 -7.97
N GLU A 31 -22.28 -21.05 -9.22
CA GLU A 31 -21.41 -21.33 -10.36
C GLU A 31 -20.29 -20.28 -10.43
N VAL A 32 -19.04 -20.71 -10.42
CA VAL A 32 -17.86 -19.84 -10.50
C VAL A 32 -17.21 -19.98 -11.87
N THR A 33 -17.02 -18.87 -12.56
CA THR A 33 -16.27 -18.83 -13.80
C THR A 33 -14.99 -18.04 -13.60
N CYS A 34 -13.84 -18.70 -13.72
CA CYS A 34 -12.53 -18.12 -13.57
C CYS A 34 -11.95 -17.63 -14.91
N PHE A 35 -11.33 -16.45 -14.87
CA PHE A 35 -10.64 -15.81 -15.99
C PHE A 35 -9.23 -15.40 -15.54
N GLY A 36 -8.25 -15.58 -16.40
CA GLY A 36 -6.89 -15.20 -16.06
C GLY A 36 -6.06 -14.79 -17.26
N GLN A 37 -5.04 -13.95 -17.00
CA GLN A 37 -4.07 -13.53 -17.99
C GLN A 37 -2.66 -13.75 -17.45
N GLU A 38 -1.76 -14.26 -18.31
CA GLU A 38 -0.36 -14.50 -17.99
C GLU A 38 0.51 -14.25 -19.22
N PHE A 39 1.64 -13.58 -19.05
CA PHE A 39 2.56 -13.25 -20.14
C PHE A 39 3.71 -14.26 -20.29
N ASN A 40 4.01 -15.04 -19.26
CA ASN A 40 5.04 -16.08 -19.32
C ASN A 40 4.48 -17.34 -19.97
N PRO A 41 5.03 -17.79 -21.12
CA PRO A 41 4.48 -18.94 -21.87
C PRO A 41 4.42 -20.24 -21.07
N SER A 42 5.46 -20.52 -20.29
CA SER A 42 5.55 -21.77 -19.50
C SER A 42 4.54 -21.77 -18.37
N THR A 43 4.43 -20.67 -17.65
CA THR A 43 3.48 -20.50 -16.54
C THR A 43 2.05 -20.50 -17.05
N PHE A 44 1.80 -19.83 -18.19
CA PHE A 44 0.50 -19.87 -18.87
C PHE A 44 0.08 -21.28 -19.27
N ALA A 45 1.00 -22.10 -19.81
CA ALA A 45 0.70 -23.47 -20.19
C ALA A 45 0.28 -24.32 -18.96
N ILE A 46 0.93 -24.12 -17.83
CA ILE A 46 0.56 -24.77 -16.56
C ILE A 46 -0.83 -24.34 -16.10
N ALA A 47 -1.11 -23.03 -16.11
CA ALA A 47 -2.42 -22.50 -15.72
C ALA A 47 -3.55 -23.06 -16.60
N LYS A 48 -3.31 -23.14 -17.91
CA LYS A 48 -4.28 -23.69 -18.85
C LYS A 48 -4.53 -25.20 -18.63
N ALA A 49 -3.48 -25.95 -18.36
CA ALA A 49 -3.59 -27.37 -18.04
C ALA A 49 -4.34 -27.62 -16.71
N ASP A 50 -4.02 -26.83 -15.68
CA ASP A 50 -4.71 -26.89 -14.37
C ASP A 50 -6.21 -26.61 -14.52
N MET A 51 -6.58 -25.58 -15.28
CA MET A 51 -7.97 -25.24 -15.56
C MET A 51 -8.71 -26.40 -16.27
N MET A 52 -8.07 -27.06 -17.25
CA MET A 52 -8.65 -28.24 -17.91
C MET A 52 -8.85 -29.41 -16.94
N ILE A 53 -7.88 -29.69 -16.08
CA ILE A 53 -7.95 -30.80 -15.11
C ILE A 53 -9.12 -30.59 -14.12
N ARG A 54 -9.35 -29.35 -13.72
CA ARG A 54 -10.43 -28.95 -12.82
C ARG A 54 -11.80 -28.87 -13.49
N GLY A 55 -11.88 -29.06 -14.81
CA GLY A 55 -13.15 -29.05 -15.56
C GLY A 55 -13.64 -27.66 -15.93
N GLY A 56 -12.82 -26.62 -15.77
CA GLY A 56 -13.12 -25.27 -16.22
C GLY A 56 -12.84 -25.07 -17.71
N ASP A 57 -13.20 -23.88 -18.23
CA ASP A 57 -12.94 -23.52 -19.63
C ASP A 57 -11.52 -22.97 -19.81
N PRO A 58 -10.62 -23.74 -20.48
CA PRO A 58 -9.24 -23.29 -20.71
C PRO A 58 -9.13 -22.08 -21.63
N ASN A 59 -10.17 -21.68 -22.37
CA ASN A 59 -10.18 -20.49 -23.20
C ASN A 59 -10.30 -19.19 -22.38
N ASN A 60 -10.70 -19.29 -21.13
CA ASN A 60 -10.70 -18.17 -20.19
C ASN A 60 -9.32 -17.85 -19.63
N MET A 61 -8.35 -18.77 -19.83
CA MET A 61 -6.93 -18.53 -19.56
C MET A 61 -6.29 -17.97 -20.82
N ARG A 62 -5.87 -16.69 -20.81
CA ARG A 62 -5.38 -15.98 -21.99
C ARG A 62 -3.92 -15.60 -21.84
N PHE A 63 -3.20 -15.76 -22.93
CA PHE A 63 -1.79 -15.38 -23.02
C PHE A 63 -1.66 -13.92 -23.48
N GLY A 64 -0.87 -13.13 -22.77
CA GLY A 64 -0.57 -11.75 -23.10
C GLY A 64 -0.12 -10.93 -21.89
N ASP A 65 0.56 -9.83 -22.15
CA ASP A 65 0.97 -8.87 -21.12
C ASP A 65 -0.21 -7.98 -20.73
N THR A 66 -0.55 -7.97 -19.44
CA THR A 66 -1.72 -7.25 -18.91
C THR A 66 -1.67 -5.75 -19.17
N LEU A 67 -0.49 -5.15 -19.20
CA LEU A 67 -0.33 -3.71 -19.36
C LEU A 67 -0.34 -3.28 -20.83
N SER A 68 0.28 -4.04 -21.70
CA SER A 68 0.47 -3.69 -23.13
C SER A 68 -0.42 -4.46 -24.09
N ASP A 69 -0.96 -5.61 -23.67
CA ASP A 69 -1.77 -6.51 -24.50
C ASP A 69 -2.96 -7.07 -23.71
N ASP A 70 -3.89 -6.18 -23.38
CA ASP A 70 -5.10 -6.52 -22.62
C ASP A 70 -6.02 -7.48 -23.38
N GLN A 71 -6.09 -8.72 -22.94
CA GLN A 71 -6.90 -9.78 -23.53
C GLN A 71 -8.37 -9.74 -23.11
N PHE A 72 -8.72 -8.88 -22.16
CA PHE A 72 -10.08 -8.78 -21.60
C PHE A 72 -10.71 -7.38 -21.77
N LYS A 73 -10.44 -6.72 -22.90
CA LYS A 73 -11.04 -5.43 -23.21
C LYS A 73 -12.56 -5.53 -23.22
N GLY A 74 -13.21 -4.63 -22.46
CA GLY A 74 -14.68 -4.59 -22.35
C GLY A 74 -15.29 -5.65 -21.44
N PHE A 75 -14.49 -6.53 -20.85
CA PHE A 75 -15.00 -7.46 -19.82
C PHE A 75 -15.10 -6.76 -18.47
N THR A 76 -16.10 -7.16 -17.69
CA THR A 76 -16.23 -6.80 -16.28
C THR A 76 -16.43 -8.05 -15.43
N PHE A 77 -15.88 -8.05 -14.22
CA PHE A 77 -15.86 -9.18 -13.32
C PHE A 77 -16.42 -8.80 -11.94
N LYS A 78 -17.10 -9.75 -11.30
CA LYS A 78 -17.61 -9.58 -9.94
C LYS A 78 -16.48 -9.50 -8.92
N TYR A 79 -15.47 -10.38 -9.07
CA TYR A 79 -14.28 -10.40 -8.22
C TYR A 79 -13.02 -10.33 -9.06
N CYS A 80 -12.06 -9.55 -8.54
CA CYS A 80 -10.70 -9.53 -9.06
C CYS A 80 -9.75 -9.86 -7.89
N ILE A 81 -8.83 -10.78 -8.12
CA ILE A 81 -7.81 -11.16 -7.14
C ILE A 81 -6.48 -11.23 -7.86
N SER A 82 -5.43 -10.60 -7.31
CA SER A 82 -4.15 -10.59 -8.00
C SER A 82 -2.97 -10.39 -7.07
N ASN A 83 -1.87 -11.04 -7.40
CA ASN A 83 -0.55 -10.83 -6.80
C ASN A 83 0.44 -10.44 -7.91
N PRO A 84 0.41 -9.19 -8.38
CA PRO A 84 1.29 -8.72 -9.43
C PRO A 84 2.75 -8.66 -8.95
N PRO A 85 3.73 -8.64 -9.87
CA PRO A 85 5.13 -8.52 -9.50
C PRO A 85 5.41 -7.18 -8.81
N PHE A 86 6.20 -7.19 -7.72
CA PHE A 86 6.56 -6.00 -6.95
C PHE A 86 7.80 -5.30 -7.52
N GLY A 87 7.75 -3.95 -7.61
CA GLY A 87 8.92 -3.13 -7.92
C GLY A 87 9.54 -3.40 -9.29
N ILE A 88 8.76 -3.91 -10.24
CA ILE A 88 9.23 -4.14 -11.61
C ILE A 88 8.99 -2.88 -12.44
N ASP A 89 10.01 -2.52 -13.24
CA ASP A 89 9.86 -1.46 -14.22
C ASP A 89 8.92 -1.89 -15.36
N TRP A 90 8.20 -0.91 -15.91
CA TRP A 90 7.29 -1.09 -17.03
C TRP A 90 7.79 -0.38 -18.32
N LYS A 91 9.11 -0.32 -18.46
CA LYS A 91 9.76 0.35 -19.58
C LYS A 91 9.41 -0.29 -20.92
N ARG A 92 9.23 -1.62 -20.95
CA ARG A 92 8.82 -2.34 -22.17
C ARG A 92 7.41 -1.97 -22.59
N GLU A 93 6.52 -1.80 -21.66
CA GLU A 93 5.11 -1.52 -21.83
C GLU A 93 4.82 -0.03 -21.99
N GLN A 94 5.82 0.84 -21.72
CA GLN A 94 5.69 2.30 -21.62
C GLN A 94 4.94 2.90 -22.80
N LYS A 95 5.31 2.56 -24.03
CA LYS A 95 4.69 3.12 -25.24
C LYS A 95 3.19 2.81 -25.31
N ALA A 96 2.80 1.59 -24.98
CA ALA A 96 1.40 1.15 -24.99
C ALA A 96 0.61 1.82 -23.87
N VAL A 97 1.16 1.83 -22.66
CA VAL A 97 0.53 2.42 -21.46
C VAL A 97 0.34 3.93 -21.62
N GLU A 98 1.36 4.66 -22.11
CA GLU A 98 1.26 6.10 -22.38
C GLU A 98 0.26 6.43 -23.50
N ALA A 99 0.18 5.59 -24.52
CA ALA A 99 -0.81 5.75 -25.59
C ALA A 99 -2.22 5.56 -25.05
N GLU A 100 -2.44 4.54 -24.20
CA GLU A 100 -3.74 4.29 -23.58
C GLU A 100 -4.12 5.38 -22.58
N ALA A 101 -3.18 5.89 -21.79
CA ALA A 101 -3.42 6.99 -20.84
C ALA A 101 -3.94 8.26 -21.53
N LYS A 102 -3.56 8.50 -22.80
CA LYS A 102 -4.02 9.65 -23.60
C LYS A 102 -5.47 9.52 -24.09
N LEU A 103 -6.07 8.34 -23.98
CA LEU A 103 -7.48 8.10 -24.36
C LEU A 103 -8.49 8.65 -23.34
N GLY A 104 -8.01 9.23 -22.24
CA GLY A 104 -8.87 9.74 -21.18
C GLY A 104 -9.73 8.63 -20.56
N GLU A 105 -11.01 8.87 -20.37
CA GLU A 105 -11.94 7.93 -19.74
C GLU A 105 -12.08 6.59 -20.50
N LEU A 106 -11.66 6.53 -21.74
CA LEU A 106 -11.65 5.31 -22.55
C LEU A 106 -10.44 4.41 -22.28
N GLY A 107 -9.44 4.92 -21.56
CA GLY A 107 -8.22 4.20 -21.22
C GLY A 107 -8.10 3.89 -19.73
N ARG A 108 -7.50 2.75 -19.42
CA ARG A 108 -7.31 2.29 -18.03
C ARG A 108 -6.41 3.21 -17.20
N PHE A 109 -5.47 3.90 -17.82
CA PHE A 109 -4.35 4.59 -17.17
C PHE A 109 -4.46 6.11 -17.16
N ALA A 110 -5.62 6.65 -17.50
CA ALA A 110 -5.89 8.08 -17.51
C ALA A 110 -5.71 8.78 -16.15
N PRO A 111 -6.02 8.18 -14.98
CA PRO A 111 -5.85 8.83 -13.69
C PRO A 111 -4.43 9.27 -13.40
N GLY A 112 -3.43 8.54 -13.90
CA GLY A 112 -2.02 8.87 -13.72
C GLY A 112 -1.09 7.73 -14.09
N LEU A 113 0.19 8.07 -14.25
CA LEU A 113 1.24 7.09 -14.53
C LEU A 113 2.25 7.09 -13.38
N PRO A 114 2.55 5.93 -12.78
CA PRO A 114 3.57 5.82 -11.74
C PRO A 114 4.97 5.98 -12.32
N LYS A 115 6.00 6.01 -11.48
CA LYS A 115 7.38 6.01 -11.94
C LYS A 115 7.65 4.77 -12.79
N ILE A 116 8.47 4.90 -13.85
CA ILE A 116 8.83 3.79 -14.74
C ILE A 116 9.43 2.60 -13.97
N SER A 117 10.13 2.85 -12.87
CA SER A 117 10.74 1.82 -12.03
C SER A 117 9.76 1.05 -11.14
N ASP A 118 8.46 1.42 -11.11
CA ASP A 118 7.47 0.78 -10.25
C ASP A 118 6.08 0.80 -10.89
N GLY A 119 5.71 -0.29 -11.53
CA GLY A 119 4.44 -0.46 -12.27
C GLY A 119 3.25 -0.92 -11.43
N GLN A 120 3.38 -1.10 -10.11
CA GLN A 120 2.35 -1.73 -9.27
C GLN A 120 0.98 -1.05 -9.40
N GLN A 121 0.93 0.29 -9.39
CA GLN A 121 -0.33 1.03 -9.49
C GLN A 121 -1.05 0.86 -10.84
N LEU A 122 -0.34 0.50 -11.91
CA LEU A 122 -0.97 0.18 -13.21
C LEU A 122 -1.84 -1.07 -13.11
N PHE A 123 -1.44 -2.06 -12.32
CA PHE A 123 -2.26 -3.25 -12.08
C PHE A 123 -3.52 -2.92 -11.27
N VAL A 124 -3.44 -2.00 -10.32
CA VAL A 124 -4.63 -1.50 -9.60
C VAL A 124 -5.60 -0.84 -10.57
N LEU A 125 -5.12 0.04 -11.43
CA LEU A 125 -5.95 0.71 -12.43
C LEU A 125 -6.56 -0.28 -13.42
N ASN A 126 -5.80 -1.29 -13.87
CA ASN A 126 -6.34 -2.37 -14.70
C ASN A 126 -7.47 -3.11 -13.99
N GLY A 127 -7.26 -3.53 -12.74
CA GLY A 127 -8.29 -4.22 -11.97
C GLY A 127 -9.55 -3.38 -11.80
N LEU A 128 -9.42 -2.11 -11.42
CA LEU A 128 -10.54 -1.18 -11.28
C LEU A 128 -11.33 -1.00 -12.57
N SER A 129 -10.64 -0.93 -13.72
CA SER A 129 -11.30 -0.80 -15.03
C SER A 129 -12.16 -2.02 -15.39
N LYS A 130 -11.86 -3.17 -14.78
CA LYS A 130 -12.52 -4.46 -15.02
C LYS A 130 -13.47 -4.90 -13.93
N LEU A 131 -13.65 -4.11 -12.88
CA LEU A 131 -14.67 -4.42 -11.87
C LEU A 131 -16.07 -4.07 -12.38
N ALA A 132 -17.00 -4.99 -12.18
CA ALA A 132 -18.43 -4.72 -12.30
C ALA A 132 -18.85 -3.59 -11.33
N PRO A 133 -20.00 -2.92 -11.55
CA PRO A 133 -20.47 -1.84 -10.67
C PRO A 133 -20.60 -2.26 -9.19
N ASP A 134 -20.88 -3.52 -8.92
CA ASP A 134 -20.97 -4.13 -7.59
C ASP A 134 -19.75 -5.03 -7.30
N GLY A 135 -18.67 -4.86 -8.05
CA GLY A 135 -17.46 -5.69 -7.99
C GLY A 135 -16.51 -5.31 -6.86
N ARG A 136 -15.70 -6.29 -6.47
CA ARG A 136 -14.67 -6.14 -5.44
C ARG A 136 -13.35 -6.72 -5.91
N MET A 137 -12.25 -6.11 -5.45
CA MET A 137 -10.89 -6.56 -5.76
C MET A 137 -10.06 -6.68 -4.49
N ALA A 138 -9.22 -7.71 -4.44
CA ALA A 138 -8.11 -7.82 -3.51
C ALA A 138 -6.80 -7.93 -4.31
N ILE A 139 -5.87 -7.02 -4.05
CA ILE A 139 -4.59 -6.98 -4.75
C ILE A 139 -3.46 -6.78 -3.75
N ILE A 140 -2.38 -7.56 -3.91
CA ILE A 140 -1.20 -7.47 -3.06
C ILE A 140 -0.21 -6.48 -3.67
N GLN A 141 0.35 -5.60 -2.83
CA GLN A 141 1.35 -4.62 -3.21
C GLN A 141 2.43 -4.49 -2.13
N ASN A 142 3.58 -3.90 -2.47
CA ASN A 142 4.52 -3.43 -1.45
C ASN A 142 4.11 -2.04 -0.91
N GLY A 143 4.95 -1.43 -0.07
CA GLY A 143 4.62 -0.14 0.56
C GLY A 143 4.66 1.07 -0.37
N SER A 144 5.39 1.01 -1.50
CA SER A 144 5.60 2.16 -2.39
C SER A 144 4.30 2.82 -2.87
N PRO A 145 3.27 2.10 -3.32
CA PRO A 145 2.00 2.68 -3.73
C PRO A 145 1.28 3.51 -2.67
N LEU A 146 1.57 3.32 -1.40
CA LEU A 146 0.94 4.05 -0.30
C LEU A 146 1.38 5.51 -0.21
N PHE A 147 2.65 5.80 -0.51
CA PHE A 147 3.24 7.12 -0.25
C PHE A 147 4.12 7.67 -1.37
N SER A 148 4.47 6.89 -2.38
CA SER A 148 5.34 7.36 -3.47
C SER A 148 4.72 8.53 -4.25
N GLY A 149 5.57 9.44 -4.70
CA GLY A 149 5.18 10.59 -5.50
C GLY A 149 4.60 11.75 -4.69
N ASP A 150 4.95 12.96 -5.12
CA ASP A 150 4.52 14.22 -4.53
C ASP A 150 3.13 14.64 -5.04
N ALA A 151 2.52 15.65 -4.41
CA ALA A 151 1.25 16.22 -4.82
C ALA A 151 1.24 16.59 -6.31
N GLY A 152 0.23 16.15 -7.04
CA GLY A 152 0.10 16.32 -8.49
C GLY A 152 0.95 15.39 -9.35
N SER A 153 1.72 14.47 -8.75
CA SER A 153 2.41 13.40 -9.50
C SER A 153 1.47 12.24 -9.83
N GLY A 154 1.86 11.43 -10.82
CA GLY A 154 1.07 10.26 -11.24
C GLY A 154 0.65 9.35 -10.09
N PRO A 155 1.57 8.89 -9.22
CA PRO A 155 1.20 8.04 -8.08
C PRO A 155 0.20 8.68 -7.12
N SER A 156 0.38 9.96 -6.81
CA SER A 156 -0.54 10.71 -5.95
C SER A 156 -1.92 10.88 -6.62
N ASN A 157 -1.96 11.16 -7.92
CA ASN A 157 -3.19 11.28 -8.69
C ASN A 157 -3.97 9.96 -8.76
N ILE A 158 -3.28 8.81 -8.83
CA ILE A 158 -3.92 7.50 -8.79
C ILE A 158 -4.58 7.28 -7.42
N ARG A 159 -3.90 7.60 -6.31
CA ARG A 159 -4.50 7.53 -4.97
C ARG A 159 -5.69 8.46 -4.83
N GLN A 160 -5.58 9.70 -5.32
CA GLN A 160 -6.67 10.65 -5.38
C GLN A 160 -7.88 10.07 -6.11
N TYR A 161 -7.68 9.54 -7.30
CA TYR A 161 -8.73 8.91 -8.11
C TYR A 161 -9.45 7.79 -7.36
N ILE A 162 -8.72 6.92 -6.69
CA ILE A 162 -9.29 5.79 -5.94
C ILE A 162 -10.07 6.28 -4.71
N LEU A 163 -9.52 7.24 -3.96
CA LEU A 163 -10.11 7.73 -2.71
C LEU A 163 -11.29 8.66 -2.94
N GLU A 164 -11.23 9.54 -3.94
CA GLU A 164 -12.34 10.46 -4.28
C GLU A 164 -13.54 9.73 -4.91
N ASN A 165 -13.31 8.61 -5.59
CA ASN A 165 -14.40 7.73 -6.05
C ASN A 165 -14.91 6.78 -4.95
N ASP A 166 -14.36 6.84 -3.75
CA ASP A 166 -14.72 5.99 -2.61
C ASP A 166 -14.59 4.50 -2.88
N TRP A 167 -13.55 4.09 -3.63
CA TRP A 167 -13.34 2.69 -3.98
C TRP A 167 -12.37 1.95 -3.08
N LEU A 168 -11.55 2.65 -2.31
CA LEU A 168 -10.68 2.00 -1.33
C LEU A 168 -11.49 1.65 -0.08
N ASP A 169 -11.64 0.34 0.19
CA ASP A 169 -12.39 -0.17 1.33
C ASP A 169 -11.47 -0.44 2.53
N ALA A 170 -10.36 -1.15 2.30
CA ALA A 170 -9.39 -1.43 3.36
C ALA A 170 -7.98 -1.63 2.81
N ILE A 171 -6.99 -1.44 3.68
CA ILE A 171 -5.61 -1.88 3.48
C ILE A 171 -5.18 -2.72 4.68
N ILE A 172 -4.66 -3.91 4.40
CA ILE A 172 -4.17 -4.84 5.41
C ILE A 172 -2.66 -4.96 5.26
N GLN A 173 -1.91 -4.51 6.25
CA GLN A 173 -0.47 -4.71 6.31
C GLN A 173 -0.17 -6.11 6.80
N LEU A 174 0.61 -6.87 6.04
CA LEU A 174 1.11 -8.18 6.43
C LEU A 174 2.51 -8.06 7.06
N SER A 175 2.94 -9.10 7.76
CA SER A 175 4.30 -9.16 8.30
C SER A 175 5.34 -9.20 7.18
N THR A 176 6.58 -8.88 7.51
CA THR A 176 7.75 -9.11 6.64
C THR A 176 7.95 -10.61 6.41
N ASP A 177 8.79 -10.96 5.45
CA ASP A 177 9.22 -12.34 5.19
C ASP A 177 8.08 -13.34 4.90
N GLN A 178 6.96 -12.87 4.33
CA GLN A 178 5.80 -13.70 3.95
C GLN A 178 5.99 -14.42 2.61
N PHE A 179 6.84 -13.89 1.73
CA PHE A 179 7.02 -14.39 0.37
C PHE A 179 8.41 -14.99 0.15
N MET A 180 8.50 -15.95 -0.78
CA MET A 180 9.76 -16.65 -1.06
C MET A 180 10.80 -15.79 -1.76
N ASN A 181 10.39 -14.71 -2.41
CA ASN A 181 11.23 -13.85 -3.26
C ASN A 181 11.44 -12.44 -2.70
N THR A 182 10.84 -12.09 -1.56
CA THR A 182 10.99 -10.78 -0.93
C THR A 182 10.78 -10.84 0.57
N GLY A 183 11.62 -10.11 1.33
CA GLY A 183 11.49 -9.96 2.78
C GLY A 183 10.80 -8.68 3.22
N ILE A 184 10.30 -7.86 2.27
CA ILE A 184 9.65 -6.59 2.61
C ILE A 184 8.22 -6.78 3.10
N SER A 185 7.70 -5.78 3.84
CA SER A 185 6.27 -5.73 4.17
C SER A 185 5.42 -5.62 2.91
N THR A 186 4.33 -6.35 2.89
CA THR A 186 3.34 -6.32 1.82
C THR A 186 1.99 -5.90 2.36
N TYR A 187 1.13 -5.45 1.47
CA TYR A 187 -0.17 -4.87 1.79
C TYR A 187 -1.22 -5.44 0.86
N ILE A 188 -2.33 -5.89 1.44
CA ILE A 188 -3.50 -6.28 0.66
C ILE A 188 -4.40 -5.06 0.57
N TRP A 189 -4.63 -4.58 -0.65
CA TRP A 189 -5.61 -3.52 -0.91
C TRP A 189 -6.95 -4.15 -1.26
N ILE A 190 -7.97 -3.81 -0.50
CA ILE A 190 -9.35 -4.20 -0.76
C ILE A 190 -10.06 -3.00 -1.39
N LEU A 191 -10.52 -3.17 -2.62
CA LEU A 191 -11.26 -2.15 -3.36
C LEU A 191 -12.68 -2.65 -3.64
N SER A 192 -13.64 -1.75 -3.56
CA SER A 192 -15.05 -2.06 -3.83
C SER A 192 -15.70 -0.88 -4.55
N LYS A 193 -16.40 -1.16 -5.63
CA LYS A 193 -17.21 -0.13 -6.32
C LYS A 193 -18.57 0.10 -5.68
N ASP A 194 -19.01 -0.82 -4.82
CA ASP A 194 -20.26 -0.74 -4.10
C ASP A 194 -20.01 -1.06 -2.62
N LYS A 195 -19.59 -0.04 -1.87
CA LYS A 195 -19.39 -0.17 -0.43
C LYS A 195 -20.74 -0.05 0.29
N PRO A 196 -20.97 -0.88 1.33
CA PRO A 196 -22.16 -0.70 2.16
C PRO A 196 -22.15 0.67 2.84
N ALA A 197 -23.32 1.22 3.13
CA ALA A 197 -23.50 2.58 3.63
C ALA A 197 -22.63 2.93 4.86
N TYR A 198 -22.44 1.96 5.77
CA TYR A 198 -21.61 2.19 6.98
C TYR A 198 -20.10 2.31 6.70
N ARG A 199 -19.64 1.87 5.51
CA ARG A 199 -18.26 1.99 5.02
C ARG A 199 -18.07 3.17 4.05
N ALA A 200 -19.15 3.76 3.56
CA ALA A 200 -19.07 4.84 2.58
C ALA A 200 -18.27 6.04 3.11
N GLY A 201 -17.38 6.57 2.28
CA GLY A 201 -16.48 7.69 2.61
C GLY A 201 -15.39 7.35 3.62
N LYS A 202 -15.18 6.08 3.96
CA LYS A 202 -14.22 5.64 4.96
C LYS A 202 -13.30 4.55 4.43
N VAL A 203 -12.12 4.44 5.02
CA VAL A 203 -11.12 3.40 4.74
C VAL A 203 -10.72 2.74 6.05
N GLN A 204 -10.75 1.42 6.07
CA GLN A 204 -10.23 0.64 7.19
C GLN A 204 -8.76 0.30 6.95
N LEU A 205 -7.91 0.63 7.91
CA LEU A 205 -6.52 0.19 7.94
C LEU A 205 -6.38 -0.90 9.00
N ILE A 206 -5.78 -2.02 8.62
CA ILE A 206 -5.52 -3.14 9.52
C ILE A 206 -4.02 -3.40 9.53
N ASP A 207 -3.39 -3.17 10.68
CA ASP A 207 -2.03 -3.60 10.92
C ASP A 207 -2.02 -5.05 11.40
N ALA A 208 -1.72 -5.97 10.50
CA ALA A 208 -1.54 -7.40 10.76
C ALA A 208 -0.07 -7.81 10.70
N SER A 209 0.86 -6.88 10.92
CA SER A 209 2.31 -7.17 10.92
C SER A 209 2.73 -8.15 12.02
N HIS A 210 1.91 -8.32 13.05
CA HIS A 210 2.07 -9.31 14.13
C HIS A 210 1.25 -10.59 13.92
N CYS A 211 0.48 -10.70 12.83
CA CYS A 211 -0.29 -11.91 12.49
C CYS A 211 0.58 -12.90 11.71
N TYR A 212 1.49 -13.58 12.38
CA TYR A 212 2.32 -14.63 11.77
C TYR A 212 2.84 -15.61 12.80
N GLU A 213 3.22 -16.78 12.32
CA GLU A 213 4.03 -17.74 13.05
C GLU A 213 5.37 -17.93 12.33
N GLN A 214 6.46 -17.92 13.10
CA GLN A 214 7.79 -18.08 12.53
C GLN A 214 8.01 -19.54 12.12
N ARG A 215 8.49 -19.74 10.89
CA ARG A 215 8.84 -21.07 10.37
C ARG A 215 10.10 -21.61 11.01
N ARG A 216 10.13 -22.91 11.23
CA ARG A 216 11.35 -23.61 11.69
C ARG A 216 12.46 -23.59 10.62
N LYS A 217 12.10 -23.61 9.33
CA LYS A 217 13.02 -23.54 8.19
C LYS A 217 12.48 -22.53 7.19
N SER A 218 13.35 -21.66 6.69
CA SER A 218 13.01 -20.72 5.63
C SER A 218 12.85 -21.42 4.28
N ILE A 219 12.03 -20.84 3.39
CA ILE A 219 11.94 -21.22 1.98
C ILE A 219 12.24 -19.93 1.18
N GLY A 220 13.44 -19.85 0.61
CA GLY A 220 13.95 -18.58 0.08
C GLY A 220 14.00 -17.53 1.18
N THR A 221 13.41 -16.34 0.95
CA THR A 221 13.28 -15.29 1.97
C THR A 221 12.10 -15.49 2.92
N LYS A 222 11.18 -16.41 2.63
CA LYS A 222 10.01 -16.66 3.47
C LYS A 222 10.41 -17.29 4.80
N ARG A 223 10.16 -16.58 5.91
CA ARG A 223 10.41 -17.01 7.29
C ARG A 223 9.14 -17.06 8.13
N ASN A 224 8.08 -16.44 7.69
CA ASN A 224 6.82 -16.31 8.39
C ASN A 224 5.67 -16.97 7.62
N ASP A 225 4.74 -17.58 8.34
CA ASP A 225 3.50 -18.13 7.80
C ASP A 225 2.29 -17.39 8.37
N ILE A 226 1.29 -17.18 7.52
CA ILE A 226 -0.04 -16.77 7.94
C ILE A 226 -0.84 -18.04 8.23
N THR A 227 -1.05 -18.33 9.49
CA THR A 227 -1.80 -19.51 9.96
C THR A 227 -3.31 -19.28 9.87
N ASP A 228 -4.09 -20.33 10.14
CA ASP A 228 -5.55 -20.23 10.21
C ASP A 228 -6.01 -19.22 11.26
N LEU A 229 -5.33 -19.19 12.42
CA LEU A 229 -5.58 -18.19 13.46
C LEU A 229 -5.35 -16.78 12.92
N CYS A 230 -4.22 -16.53 12.25
CA CYS A 230 -3.92 -15.24 11.66
C CYS A 230 -4.99 -14.81 10.66
N ARG A 231 -5.41 -15.71 9.77
CA ARG A 231 -6.49 -15.44 8.81
C ARG A 231 -7.80 -15.12 9.49
N SER A 232 -8.17 -15.88 10.52
CA SER A 232 -9.39 -15.65 11.29
C SER A 232 -9.42 -14.29 11.95
N LEU A 233 -8.33 -13.87 12.61
CA LEU A 233 -8.22 -12.56 13.25
C LEU A 233 -8.33 -11.41 12.24
N ILE A 234 -7.66 -11.53 11.08
CA ILE A 234 -7.72 -10.51 10.03
C ILE A 234 -9.14 -10.40 9.45
N VAL A 235 -9.79 -11.54 9.17
CA VAL A 235 -11.15 -11.58 8.63
C VAL A 235 -12.16 -11.04 9.63
N GLU A 236 -12.01 -11.38 10.91
CA GLU A 236 -12.83 -10.84 12.01
C GLU A 236 -12.68 -9.32 12.12
N ALA A 237 -11.43 -8.81 12.16
CA ALA A 237 -11.16 -7.38 12.19
C ALA A 237 -11.79 -6.64 11.01
N TYR A 238 -11.65 -7.20 9.80
CA TYR A 238 -12.25 -6.63 8.60
C TYR A 238 -13.78 -6.64 8.66
N GLY A 239 -14.39 -7.75 9.10
CA GLY A 239 -15.84 -7.93 9.14
C GLY A 239 -16.54 -7.16 10.24
N GLU A 240 -15.97 -7.12 11.45
CA GLU A 240 -16.54 -6.37 12.59
C GLU A 240 -16.47 -4.84 12.40
N TYR A 241 -15.50 -4.36 11.62
CA TYR A 241 -15.37 -2.96 11.25
C TYR A 241 -15.37 -2.00 12.46
N LYS A 242 -14.56 -2.29 13.45
CA LYS A 242 -14.42 -1.47 14.65
C LYS A 242 -13.19 -0.55 14.55
N ASN A 243 -13.38 0.71 14.96
CA ASN A 243 -12.28 1.67 15.03
C ASN A 243 -11.46 1.45 16.30
N ASP A 244 -10.13 1.54 16.16
CA ASP A 244 -9.13 1.40 17.22
C ASP A 244 -9.31 0.11 18.05
N ALA A 245 -9.55 -1.01 17.35
CA ALA A 245 -9.80 -2.31 17.94
C ALA A 245 -8.67 -3.30 17.67
N VAL A 246 -8.27 -4.02 18.70
CA VAL A 246 -7.25 -5.08 18.65
C VAL A 246 -7.93 -6.45 18.70
N TYR A 247 -7.48 -7.34 17.82
CA TYR A 247 -7.96 -8.72 17.68
C TYR A 247 -6.79 -9.68 17.94
N GLY A 248 -6.97 -10.60 18.85
CA GLY A 248 -5.92 -11.52 19.28
C GLY A 248 -5.20 -11.07 20.55
N ASP A 249 -4.01 -11.59 20.76
CA ASP A 249 -3.18 -11.34 21.96
C ASP A 249 -2.06 -10.33 21.60
N LYS A 250 -2.08 -9.16 22.23
CA LYS A 250 -1.06 -8.10 22.01
C LYS A 250 0.36 -8.55 22.34
N ASP A 251 0.54 -9.51 23.21
CA ASP A 251 1.85 -10.07 23.55
C ASP A 251 2.27 -11.21 22.61
N GLY A 252 1.44 -11.55 21.63
CA GLY A 252 1.65 -12.65 20.69
C GLY A 252 1.17 -12.34 19.28
N ILE A 253 0.16 -13.09 18.82
CA ILE A 253 -0.43 -12.96 17.49
C ILE A 253 -1.65 -12.06 17.57
N TYR A 254 -1.60 -10.91 16.88
CA TYR A 254 -2.71 -9.95 16.86
C TYR A 254 -2.71 -9.09 15.60
N CYS A 255 -3.83 -8.43 15.33
CA CYS A 255 -3.93 -7.32 14.42
C CYS A 255 -4.71 -6.15 15.04
N HIS A 256 -4.49 -4.95 14.51
CA HIS A 256 -5.08 -3.71 14.99
C HIS A 256 -5.82 -3.02 13.85
N SER A 257 -7.09 -2.72 14.05
CA SER A 257 -7.96 -2.04 13.08
C SER A 257 -8.19 -0.60 13.46
N LYS A 258 -8.02 0.32 12.49
CA LYS A 258 -8.40 1.74 12.62
C LYS A 258 -9.19 2.17 11.38
N ILE A 259 -10.12 3.11 11.57
CA ILE A 259 -11.00 3.62 10.50
C ILE A 259 -10.78 5.12 10.33
N PHE A 260 -10.61 5.55 9.08
CA PHE A 260 -10.35 6.94 8.71
C PHE A 260 -11.35 7.39 7.65
N GLY A 261 -11.67 8.69 7.63
CA GLY A 261 -12.33 9.31 6.49
C GLY A 261 -11.39 9.35 5.28
N SER A 262 -11.90 9.15 4.07
CA SER A 262 -11.08 9.17 2.85
C SER A 262 -10.32 10.48 2.66
N GLU A 263 -10.91 11.61 3.08
CA GLU A 263 -10.31 12.95 3.03
C GLU A 263 -9.11 13.13 3.98
N GLU A 264 -8.99 12.32 5.03
CA GLU A 264 -7.87 12.39 5.99
C GLU A 264 -6.53 11.99 5.36
N PHE A 265 -6.56 11.29 4.23
CA PHE A 265 -5.36 10.94 3.46
C PHE A 265 -4.93 12.01 2.47
N GLY A 266 -5.76 13.03 2.28
CA GLY A 266 -5.49 14.13 1.37
C GLY A 266 -4.86 15.33 2.06
N TYR A 267 -4.08 16.09 1.29
CA TYR A 267 -3.47 17.33 1.73
C TYR A 267 -3.36 18.35 0.60
N ASN A 268 -3.35 19.62 0.97
CA ASN A 268 -2.96 20.71 0.08
C ASN A 268 -1.46 20.98 0.29
N LYS A 269 -0.65 20.73 -0.72
CA LYS A 269 0.74 21.20 -0.74
C LYS A 269 0.75 22.65 -1.15
N ILE A 270 0.99 23.54 -0.20
CA ILE A 270 1.13 24.97 -0.41
C ILE A 270 2.59 25.35 -0.61
N VAL A 271 2.81 26.40 -1.38
CA VAL A 271 4.14 27.02 -1.56
C VAL A 271 4.21 28.26 -0.70
N VAL A 272 5.16 28.27 0.22
CA VAL A 272 5.47 29.38 1.12
C VAL A 272 6.61 30.19 0.53
N GLU A 273 6.33 31.44 0.18
CA GLU A 273 7.31 32.39 -0.34
C GLU A 273 7.73 33.35 0.75
N ARG A 274 8.99 33.79 0.71
CA ARG A 274 9.53 34.84 1.56
C ARG A 274 10.19 35.92 0.70
N PRO A 275 10.22 37.21 1.17
CA PRO A 275 10.72 38.30 0.36
C PRO A 275 12.24 38.25 0.21
N GLN A 276 12.70 38.62 -0.99
CA GLN A 276 14.08 38.96 -1.26
C GLN A 276 14.41 40.29 -0.61
N ARG A 277 15.61 40.38 -0.01
CA ARG A 277 16.10 41.61 0.66
C ARG A 277 17.37 42.13 -0.02
N ASN A 278 17.54 43.44 -0.02
CA ASN A 278 18.77 44.09 -0.48
C ASN A 278 19.88 43.99 0.60
N GLU A 279 21.06 44.55 0.30
CA GLU A 279 22.21 44.54 1.22
C GLU A 279 21.94 45.30 2.56
N ASN A 280 20.96 46.18 2.58
CA ASN A 280 20.52 46.92 3.77
C ASN A 280 19.43 46.18 4.57
N GLY A 281 19.00 45.00 4.13
CA GLY A 281 17.95 44.22 4.75
C GLY A 281 16.51 44.62 4.38
N GLU A 282 16.34 45.58 3.45
CA GLU A 282 15.03 46.05 3.02
C GLU A 282 14.41 45.10 1.98
N ILE A 283 13.06 44.94 2.02
CA ILE A 283 12.34 44.08 1.09
C ILE A 283 12.36 44.71 -0.32
N ILE A 284 12.76 43.92 -1.30
CA ILE A 284 12.77 44.30 -2.70
C ILE A 284 11.34 44.18 -3.25
N LEU A 285 10.82 45.33 -3.75
CA LEU A 285 9.50 45.41 -4.36
C LEU A 285 9.59 45.50 -5.89
N LYS A 286 8.70 44.79 -6.59
CA LYS A 286 8.46 44.93 -8.03
C LYS A 286 6.99 45.17 -8.27
N LYS A 287 6.66 46.33 -8.87
CA LYS A 287 5.27 46.77 -9.07
C LYS A 287 4.45 46.79 -7.76
N GLY A 288 5.07 47.22 -6.66
CA GLY A 288 4.42 47.31 -5.34
C GLY A 288 4.23 45.98 -4.60
N LYS A 289 4.72 44.86 -5.13
CA LYS A 289 4.64 43.54 -4.50
C LYS A 289 6.03 43.01 -4.14
N PRO A 290 6.19 42.28 -3.01
CA PRO A 290 7.44 41.68 -2.64
C PRO A 290 7.93 40.71 -3.72
N VAL A 291 9.22 40.68 -4.00
CA VAL A 291 9.87 39.71 -4.88
C VAL A 291 10.21 38.51 -4.05
N ALA A 292 9.77 37.31 -4.51
CA ALA A 292 10.07 36.05 -3.82
C ALA A 292 11.55 35.69 -3.91
N ASP A 293 12.15 35.29 -2.79
CA ASP A 293 13.46 34.70 -2.74
C ASP A 293 13.35 33.20 -2.96
N LYS A 294 13.93 32.73 -4.06
CA LYS A 294 13.89 31.28 -4.41
C LYS A 294 14.64 30.39 -3.41
N ASN A 295 15.62 30.96 -2.70
CA ASN A 295 16.40 30.22 -1.72
C ASN A 295 15.68 30.06 -0.38
N LEU A 296 14.69 30.93 -0.11
CA LEU A 296 13.86 30.90 1.10
C LEU A 296 12.49 30.28 0.86
N ARG A 297 12.23 29.84 -0.37
CA ARG A 297 10.98 29.14 -0.71
C ARG A 297 10.91 27.81 0.01
N ASP A 298 9.74 27.54 0.62
CA ASP A 298 9.45 26.28 1.29
C ASP A 298 8.06 25.77 0.92
N THR A 299 7.72 24.58 1.36
CA THR A 299 6.41 23.96 1.12
C THR A 299 5.86 23.38 2.40
N GLU A 300 4.54 23.46 2.58
CA GLU A 300 3.82 22.85 3.69
C GLU A 300 2.70 21.95 3.16
N ASN A 301 2.47 20.82 3.83
CA ASN A 301 1.37 19.91 3.54
C ASN A 301 0.24 20.15 4.55
N VAL A 302 -0.78 20.86 4.12
CA VAL A 302 -1.95 21.18 4.94
C VAL A 302 -3.00 20.09 4.75
N PRO A 303 -3.42 19.33 5.79
CA PRO A 303 -4.48 18.35 5.67
C PRO A 303 -5.73 18.94 5.00
N LEU A 304 -6.40 18.17 4.10
CA LEU A 304 -7.61 18.65 3.42
C LEU A 304 -8.73 19.06 4.38
N VAL A 305 -8.78 18.43 5.54
CA VAL A 305 -9.76 18.72 6.61
C VAL A 305 -9.49 20.04 7.33
N GLN A 306 -8.39 20.74 7.04
CA GLN A 306 -8.00 21.99 7.65
C GLN A 306 -8.08 23.15 6.65
N ASP A 307 -8.48 24.32 7.14
CA ASP A 307 -8.44 25.57 6.37
C ASP A 307 -6.99 26.02 6.17
N ILE A 308 -6.60 26.30 4.92
CA ILE A 308 -5.24 26.65 4.55
C ILE A 308 -4.77 27.93 5.21
N ASP A 309 -5.62 28.98 5.22
CA ASP A 309 -5.22 30.29 5.72
C ASP A 309 -5.06 30.25 7.26
N ARG A 310 -5.95 29.54 7.98
CA ARG A 310 -5.82 29.32 9.43
C ARG A 310 -4.60 28.48 9.80
N TYR A 311 -4.32 27.44 9.01
CA TYR A 311 -3.11 26.62 9.19
C TYR A 311 -1.86 27.51 9.04
N PHE A 312 -1.81 28.29 7.97
CA PHE A 312 -0.68 29.18 7.68
C PHE A 312 -0.44 30.21 8.79
N GLU A 313 -1.50 30.82 9.31
CA GLU A 313 -1.41 31.80 10.42
C GLU A 313 -0.88 31.12 11.71
N ARG A 314 -1.27 29.89 11.98
CA ARG A 314 -0.89 29.16 13.20
C ARG A 314 0.50 28.54 13.13
N GLU A 315 0.83 27.93 12.01
CA GLU A 315 2.02 27.06 11.92
C GLU A 315 3.20 27.73 11.18
N VAL A 316 2.95 28.71 10.30
CA VAL A 316 4.01 29.31 9.47
C VAL A 316 4.37 30.72 9.92
N LEU A 317 3.39 31.59 10.10
CA LEU A 317 3.64 33.01 10.43
C LEU A 317 4.40 33.24 11.74
N PRO A 318 4.26 32.42 12.82
CA PRO A 318 5.06 32.58 14.02
C PRO A 318 6.57 32.46 13.78
N TYR A 319 6.97 31.65 12.78
CA TYR A 319 8.38 31.40 12.43
C TYR A 319 8.86 32.22 11.23
N ALA A 320 7.97 32.64 10.36
CA ALA A 320 8.24 33.43 9.17
C ALA A 320 7.19 34.51 8.99
N PRO A 321 7.25 35.61 9.77
CA PRO A 321 6.20 36.68 9.77
C PRO A 321 6.07 37.41 8.44
N ASP A 322 7.10 37.36 7.60
CA ASP A 322 7.15 37.99 6.28
C ASP A 322 6.74 37.05 5.12
N ALA A 323 6.31 35.84 5.43
CA ALA A 323 5.94 34.86 4.44
C ALA A 323 4.52 35.05 3.88
N TRP A 324 4.30 34.57 2.67
CA TRP A 324 2.96 34.46 2.06
C TRP A 324 2.80 33.19 1.26
N ILE A 325 1.54 32.81 1.00
CA ILE A 325 1.22 31.64 0.18
C ILE A 325 1.11 32.06 -1.29
N ASP A 326 1.82 31.35 -2.18
CA ASP A 326 1.54 31.41 -3.61
C ASP A 326 0.40 30.43 -3.96
N LYS A 327 -0.84 30.94 -3.87
CA LYS A 327 -2.06 30.12 -4.09
C LYS A 327 -2.10 29.49 -5.49
N SER A 328 -1.41 30.08 -6.48
CA SER A 328 -1.37 29.53 -7.85
C SER A 328 -0.56 28.23 -7.97
N LYS A 329 0.27 27.92 -6.99
CA LYS A 329 1.12 26.73 -6.93
C LYS A 329 0.61 25.64 -5.99
N THR A 330 -0.54 25.86 -5.34
CA THR A 330 -1.15 24.86 -4.47
C THR A 330 -1.56 23.63 -5.27
N LYS A 331 -1.19 22.44 -4.78
CA LYS A 331 -1.53 21.16 -5.39
C LYS A 331 -2.13 20.23 -4.36
N VAL A 332 -3.13 19.46 -4.77
CA VAL A 332 -3.70 18.39 -3.94
C VAL A 332 -2.83 17.14 -4.06
N GLY A 333 -2.56 16.51 -2.93
CA GLY A 333 -1.86 15.23 -2.86
C GLY A 333 -2.59 14.26 -1.93
N TYR A 334 -2.32 12.97 -2.11
CA TYR A 334 -2.84 11.91 -1.26
C TYR A 334 -1.72 10.93 -0.91
N GLU A 335 -1.64 10.55 0.36
CA GLU A 335 -0.76 9.51 0.86
C GLU A 335 -1.44 8.72 2.00
N ILE A 336 -1.04 7.47 2.18
CA ILE A 336 -1.61 6.59 3.21
C ILE A 336 -0.46 6.13 4.11
N PRO A 337 -0.10 6.92 5.13
CA PRO A 337 1.07 6.66 5.98
C PRO A 337 0.76 5.60 7.05
N MET A 338 0.64 4.32 6.65
CA MET A 338 0.33 3.19 7.54
C MET A 338 1.15 3.21 8.83
N THR A 339 2.47 3.33 8.73
CA THR A 339 3.38 3.33 9.87
C THR A 339 3.05 4.44 10.87
N ARG A 340 2.70 5.64 10.37
CA ARG A 340 2.37 6.79 11.22
C ARG A 340 1.11 6.56 12.05
N TYR A 341 0.10 5.90 11.49
CA TYR A 341 -1.19 5.69 12.17
C TYR A 341 -1.13 4.60 13.24
N PHE A 342 -0.20 3.63 13.10
CA PHE A 342 -0.02 2.54 14.05
C PHE A 342 1.25 2.69 14.91
N TYR A 343 1.96 3.82 14.78
CA TYR A 343 3.14 4.08 15.59
C TYR A 343 2.73 4.32 17.05
N GLU A 344 3.18 3.45 17.94
CA GLU A 344 3.13 3.65 19.38
C GLU A 344 4.51 4.10 19.86
N TYR A 345 4.60 5.31 20.44
CA TYR A 345 5.86 5.79 21.00
C TYR A 345 6.28 4.91 22.15
N GLN A 346 7.41 4.23 22.00
CA GLN A 346 8.07 3.54 23.10
C GLN A 346 9.17 4.47 23.63
N PRO A 347 9.07 4.93 24.89
CA PRO A 347 10.14 5.72 25.47
C PRO A 347 11.43 4.90 25.46
N PRO A 348 12.59 5.50 25.14
CA PRO A 348 13.87 4.79 25.19
C PRO A 348 14.10 4.28 26.61
N GLU A 349 14.70 3.08 26.70
CA GLU A 349 15.08 2.50 27.99
C GLU A 349 15.94 3.50 28.77
N PRO A 350 15.68 3.71 30.07
CA PRO A 350 16.47 4.62 30.89
C PRO A 350 17.97 4.25 30.84
N VAL A 351 18.81 5.26 30.67
CA VAL A 351 20.26 5.06 30.57
C VAL A 351 20.81 4.26 31.74
N ASP A 352 20.30 4.49 32.95
CA ASP A 352 20.69 3.79 34.15
C ASP A 352 20.45 2.27 34.09
N ASP A 353 19.37 1.84 33.44
CA ASP A 353 19.05 0.42 33.30
C ASP A 353 19.93 -0.24 32.23
N ILE A 354 20.27 0.49 31.17
CA ILE A 354 21.25 0.06 30.18
C ILE A 354 22.60 -0.10 30.84
N VAL A 355 23.06 0.86 31.64
CA VAL A 355 24.32 0.82 32.37
C VAL A 355 24.37 -0.35 33.36
N LYS A 356 23.30 -0.61 34.11
CA LYS A 356 23.21 -1.78 35.01
C LYS A 356 23.37 -3.09 34.24
N ARG A 357 22.71 -3.21 33.09
CA ARG A 357 22.79 -4.41 32.25
C ARG A 357 24.19 -4.62 31.68
N ILE A 358 24.84 -3.54 31.21
CA ILE A 358 26.25 -3.59 30.74
C ILE A 358 27.17 -4.05 31.86
N LYS A 359 27.07 -3.47 33.08
CA LYS A 359 27.90 -3.87 34.22
C LYS A 359 27.70 -5.33 34.63
N LYS A 360 26.44 -5.81 34.56
CA LYS A 360 26.14 -7.21 34.85
C LYS A 360 26.78 -8.14 33.82
N LEU A 361 26.68 -7.84 32.52
CA LEU A 361 27.29 -8.61 31.46
C LEU A 361 28.85 -8.59 31.57
N GLU A 362 29.44 -7.46 31.92
CA GLU A 362 30.87 -7.32 32.13
C GLU A 362 31.34 -8.23 33.29
N SER A 363 30.61 -8.28 34.42
CA SER A 363 30.87 -9.19 35.54
C SER A 363 30.76 -10.66 35.12
N GLU A 364 29.73 -11.05 34.41
CA GLU A 364 29.50 -12.42 33.91
C GLU A 364 30.63 -12.86 32.95
N ILE A 365 31.10 -11.97 32.08
CA ILE A 365 32.22 -12.21 31.16
C ILE A 365 33.51 -12.39 31.97
N SER A 366 33.77 -11.52 32.95
CA SER A 366 34.97 -11.59 33.81
C SER A 366 35.00 -12.87 34.63
N GLU A 367 33.88 -13.29 35.21
CA GLU A 367 33.76 -14.54 35.94
C GLU A 367 33.99 -15.76 35.02
N SER A 368 33.40 -15.74 33.81
CA SER A 368 33.60 -16.80 32.82
C SER A 368 35.05 -16.94 32.36
N LEU A 369 35.70 -15.80 32.12
CA LEU A 369 37.13 -15.77 31.76
C LEU A 369 38.02 -16.28 32.91
N ASN A 370 37.79 -15.83 34.15
CA ASN A 370 38.50 -16.32 35.32
C ASN A 370 38.33 -17.84 35.51
N ALA A 371 37.11 -18.36 35.31
CA ALA A 371 36.86 -19.80 35.40
C ALA A 371 37.61 -20.61 34.31
N LEU A 372 37.81 -20.04 33.13
CA LEU A 372 38.59 -20.67 32.06
C LEU A 372 40.09 -20.68 32.40
N PHE A 373 40.66 -19.56 32.88
CA PHE A 373 42.09 -19.45 33.19
C PHE A 373 42.47 -20.21 34.49
N HIS A 374 41.55 -20.41 35.43
CA HIS A 374 41.81 -21.25 36.60
C HIS A 374 41.82 -22.76 36.27
N LYS A 375 41.11 -23.21 35.24
CA LYS A 375 41.17 -24.61 34.77
C LYS A 375 42.49 -24.97 34.06
N GLU A 376 43.21 -23.99 33.51
CA GLU A 376 44.52 -24.24 32.87
C GLU A 376 45.69 -24.37 33.89
N ASN A 377 45.50 -23.94 35.13
CA ASN A 377 46.53 -24.05 36.19
C ASN A 377 46.41 -25.33 37.05
N GLU A 378 45.43 -26.20 36.79
CA GLU A 378 45.23 -27.49 37.47
C GLU A 378 45.58 -28.71 36.60
N LEU A 379 46.18 -28.49 35.41
CA LEU A 379 46.70 -29.54 34.51
C LEU A 379 48.27 -29.39 34.44
#